data_3fc793fcfd9ffdbb2f3e82bf2fca7e2d
#
_entry.id   3fc793fcfd9ffdbb2f3e82bf2fca7e2d
#
_cell.length_a   1.000
_cell.length_b   1.000
_cell.length_c   1.000
_cell.angle_alpha   90.00
_cell.angle_beta   90.00
_cell.angle_gamma   90.00
#
_symmetry.space_group_name_H-M   'P 1'
#
loop_
_entity.id
_entity.type
_entity.pdbx_description
1 polymer ?
#
loop_
_entity_poly.entity_id
_entity_poly.type
_entity_poly.pdbx_seq_one_letter_code
_entity_poly.pdbx_strand_id
1 'polypeptide(L)'
;MEELSVAFINLIDNVSAPFWALIWVISLLVAFLWLYSLALKMMRSTTPGATPISLGEVAGVLFLSTLVAQYAGTLGAISNSMGLGDVSFAPISYVQQGGNLGQFADVINAALTFVAMMGGLFGLKGIFTLRQKVIGENKGGDLAAQAASQIIGGGLLVQISQLLSSFAESI
;
A
#
# COMPACT_ATOMS: atom_id res chain seq x y z
N MET A 1 32.86 -5.20 5.30
CA MET A 1 31.57 -4.49 5.49
C MET A 1 31.14 -3.72 4.24
N GLU A 2 32.08 -3.17 3.47
CA GLU A 2 31.78 -2.48 2.21
C GLU A 2 31.09 -3.37 1.17
N GLU A 3 31.52 -4.61 0.99
CA GLU A 3 30.89 -5.53 0.02
C GLU A 3 29.42 -5.83 0.36
N LEU A 4 29.08 -5.90 1.63
CA LEU A 4 27.71 -6.20 2.07
C LEU A 4 26.79 -5.00 1.87
N SER A 5 27.29 -3.78 2.11
CA SER A 5 26.51 -2.56 1.84
C SER A 5 26.27 -2.34 0.36
N VAL A 6 27.27 -2.58 -0.49
CA VAL A 6 27.14 -2.49 -1.95
C VAL A 6 26.15 -3.56 -2.47
N ALA A 7 26.22 -4.79 -1.95
CA ALA A 7 25.28 -5.85 -2.32
C ALA A 7 23.85 -5.49 -1.92
N PHE A 8 23.63 -4.90 -0.74
CA PHE A 8 22.31 -4.45 -0.28
C PHE A 8 21.75 -3.32 -1.15
N ILE A 9 22.56 -2.29 -1.46
CA ILE A 9 22.14 -1.19 -2.34
C ILE A 9 21.72 -1.73 -3.71
N ASN A 10 22.58 -2.52 -4.35
CA ASN A 10 22.30 -3.11 -5.66
C ASN A 10 21.04 -3.99 -5.64
N LEU A 11 20.81 -4.74 -4.55
CA LEU A 11 19.60 -5.55 -4.40
C LEU A 11 18.35 -4.66 -4.40
N ILE A 12 18.32 -3.62 -3.57
CA ILE A 12 17.17 -2.74 -3.44
C ILE A 12 16.90 -1.97 -4.73
N ASP A 13 17.92 -1.42 -5.37
CA ASP A 13 17.78 -0.68 -6.63
C ASP A 13 17.24 -1.57 -7.76
N ASN A 14 17.74 -2.80 -7.88
CA ASN A 14 17.29 -3.74 -8.90
C ASN A 14 15.89 -4.32 -8.60
N VAL A 15 15.49 -4.45 -7.34
CA VAL A 15 14.21 -5.05 -6.95
C VAL A 15 13.09 -4.02 -6.85
N SER A 16 13.38 -2.75 -6.61
CA SER A 16 12.37 -1.71 -6.36
C SER A 16 11.36 -1.57 -7.52
N ALA A 17 11.81 -1.38 -8.74
CA ALA A 17 10.92 -1.23 -9.90
C ALA A 17 10.07 -2.48 -10.19
N PRO A 18 10.64 -3.70 -10.28
CA PRO A 18 9.85 -4.91 -10.48
C PRO A 18 8.91 -5.21 -9.29
N PHE A 19 9.29 -4.84 -8.06
CA PHE A 19 8.43 -4.98 -6.90
C PHE A 19 7.14 -4.16 -7.04
N TRP A 20 7.25 -2.87 -7.39
CA TRP A 20 6.07 -2.02 -7.60
C TRP A 20 5.21 -2.51 -8.75
N ALA A 21 5.82 -2.92 -9.87
CA ALA A 21 5.10 -3.50 -11.00
C ALA A 21 4.32 -4.76 -10.57
N LEU A 22 4.94 -5.63 -9.75
CA LEU A 22 4.30 -6.82 -9.21
C LEU A 22 3.10 -6.47 -8.31
N ILE A 23 3.26 -5.51 -7.39
CA ILE A 23 2.19 -5.03 -6.52
C ILE A 23 1.00 -4.54 -7.33
N TRP A 24 1.23 -3.78 -8.41
CA TRP A 24 0.14 -3.25 -9.24
C TRP A 24 -0.59 -4.35 -10.00
N VAL A 25 0.13 -5.30 -10.56
CA VAL A 25 -0.47 -6.46 -11.26
C VAL A 25 -1.30 -7.30 -10.28
N ILE A 26 -0.75 -7.60 -9.09
CA ILE A 26 -1.47 -8.34 -8.04
C ILE A 26 -2.71 -7.57 -7.60
N SER A 27 -2.61 -6.26 -7.38
CA SER A 27 -3.74 -5.43 -6.97
C SER A 27 -4.87 -5.46 -8.00
N LEU A 28 -4.54 -5.31 -9.29
CA LEU A 28 -5.52 -5.38 -10.37
C LEU A 28 -6.19 -6.75 -10.43
N LEU A 29 -5.41 -7.82 -10.35
CA LEU A 29 -5.91 -9.20 -10.36
C LEU A 29 -6.84 -9.47 -9.18
N VAL A 30 -6.46 -9.03 -8.00
CA VAL A 30 -7.28 -9.14 -6.78
C VAL A 30 -8.59 -8.37 -6.91
N ALA A 31 -8.55 -7.14 -7.43
CA ALA A 31 -9.76 -6.36 -7.68
C ALA A 31 -10.72 -7.10 -8.61
N PHE A 32 -10.21 -7.68 -9.69
CA PHE A 32 -10.98 -8.48 -10.63
C PHE A 32 -11.60 -9.71 -9.95
N LEU A 33 -10.83 -10.44 -9.15
CA LEU A 33 -11.33 -11.60 -8.40
C LEU A 33 -12.42 -11.22 -7.40
N TRP A 34 -12.33 -10.04 -6.78
CA TRP A 34 -13.35 -9.57 -5.85
C TRP A 34 -14.66 -9.23 -6.58
N LEU A 35 -14.57 -8.53 -7.71
CA LEU A 35 -15.72 -8.23 -8.55
C LEU A 35 -16.38 -9.52 -9.06
N TYR A 36 -15.57 -10.49 -9.52
CA TYR A 36 -16.07 -11.78 -9.96
C TYR A 36 -16.78 -12.54 -8.82
N SER A 37 -16.18 -12.58 -7.63
CA SER A 37 -16.79 -13.22 -6.46
C SER A 37 -18.12 -12.56 -6.05
N LEU A 38 -18.18 -11.22 -6.14
CA LEU A 38 -19.41 -10.45 -5.90
C LEU A 38 -20.49 -10.80 -6.92
N ALA A 39 -20.15 -10.83 -8.21
CA ALA A 39 -21.08 -11.18 -9.27
C ALA A 39 -21.67 -12.59 -9.07
N LEU A 40 -20.81 -13.58 -8.75
CA LEU A 40 -21.27 -14.93 -8.43
C LEU A 40 -22.21 -14.97 -7.21
N LYS A 41 -21.89 -14.18 -6.18
CA LYS A 41 -22.73 -14.11 -4.98
C LYS A 41 -24.09 -13.47 -5.29
N MET A 42 -24.11 -12.41 -6.11
CA MET A 42 -25.33 -11.77 -6.58
C MET A 42 -26.20 -12.75 -7.39
N MET A 43 -25.61 -13.51 -8.32
CA MET A 43 -26.32 -14.53 -9.09
C MET A 43 -26.94 -15.61 -8.18
N ARG A 44 -26.21 -16.07 -7.17
CA ARG A 44 -26.71 -17.05 -6.21
C ARG A 44 -27.82 -16.50 -5.31
N SER A 45 -27.80 -15.22 -4.99
CA SER A 45 -28.82 -14.60 -4.13
C SER A 45 -30.21 -14.50 -4.78
N THR A 46 -30.32 -14.71 -6.12
CA THR A 46 -31.59 -14.76 -6.84
C THR A 46 -32.24 -16.14 -6.79
N THR A 47 -31.57 -17.17 -6.27
CA THR A 47 -32.14 -18.51 -6.16
C THR A 47 -33.09 -18.60 -4.95
N PRO A 48 -34.25 -19.32 -5.07
CA PRO A 48 -35.16 -19.47 -3.95
C PRO A 48 -34.48 -20.10 -2.72
N GLY A 49 -34.63 -19.45 -1.54
CA GLY A 49 -34.03 -19.91 -0.28
C GLY A 49 -32.61 -19.42 -0.02
N ALA A 50 -31.99 -18.65 -0.90
CA ALA A 50 -30.68 -18.06 -0.66
C ALA A 50 -30.76 -16.82 0.25
N THR A 51 -29.70 -16.60 1.01
CA THR A 51 -29.59 -15.38 1.81
C THR A 51 -29.38 -14.15 0.91
N PRO A 52 -30.20 -13.11 1.05
CA PRO A 52 -30.04 -11.90 0.23
C PRO A 52 -28.73 -11.18 0.56
N ILE A 53 -28.08 -10.62 -0.46
CA ILE A 53 -26.91 -9.77 -0.27
C ILE A 53 -27.37 -8.39 0.21
N SER A 54 -26.69 -7.82 1.21
CA SER A 54 -26.97 -6.45 1.63
C SER A 54 -26.43 -5.43 0.63
N LEU A 55 -27.17 -4.33 0.44
CA LEU A 55 -26.72 -3.22 -0.41
C LEU A 55 -25.36 -2.65 0.07
N GLY A 56 -25.13 -2.62 1.38
CA GLY A 56 -23.87 -2.19 1.98
C GLY A 56 -22.69 -3.09 1.61
N GLU A 57 -22.91 -4.41 1.53
CA GLU A 57 -21.87 -5.35 1.07
C GLU A 57 -21.53 -5.11 -0.40
N VAL A 58 -22.54 -4.95 -1.26
CA VAL A 58 -22.33 -4.69 -2.70
C VAL A 58 -21.54 -3.39 -2.89
N ALA A 59 -22.03 -2.29 -2.30
CA ALA A 59 -21.37 -0.98 -2.39
C ALA A 59 -19.94 -1.01 -1.81
N GLY A 60 -19.77 -1.66 -0.67
CA GLY A 60 -18.46 -1.77 -0.02
C GLY A 60 -17.44 -2.56 -0.84
N VAL A 61 -17.85 -3.71 -1.42
CA VAL A 61 -16.94 -4.51 -2.26
C VAL A 61 -16.61 -3.77 -3.55
N LEU A 62 -17.58 -3.09 -4.20
CA LEU A 62 -17.34 -2.27 -5.39
C LEU A 62 -16.32 -1.15 -5.07
N PHE A 63 -16.53 -0.41 -3.99
CA PHE A 63 -15.64 0.67 -3.56
C PHE A 63 -14.22 0.14 -3.30
N LEU A 64 -14.08 -0.94 -2.52
CA LEU A 64 -12.78 -1.51 -2.20
C LEU A 64 -12.08 -2.11 -3.44
N SER A 65 -12.82 -2.71 -4.35
CA SER A 65 -12.27 -3.20 -5.62
C SER A 65 -11.69 -2.06 -6.45
N THR A 66 -12.34 -0.90 -6.48
CA THR A 66 -11.84 0.29 -7.17
C THR A 66 -10.55 0.82 -6.51
N LEU A 67 -10.51 0.88 -5.18
CA LEU A 67 -9.31 1.31 -4.45
C LEU A 67 -8.11 0.38 -4.71
N VAL A 68 -8.35 -0.93 -4.75
CA VAL A 68 -7.29 -1.91 -5.04
C VAL A 68 -6.89 -1.88 -6.51
N ALA A 69 -7.84 -1.75 -7.44
CA ALA A 69 -7.54 -1.66 -8.88
C ALA A 69 -6.64 -0.46 -9.21
N GLN A 70 -6.85 0.66 -8.51
CA GLN A 70 -6.06 1.88 -8.64
C GLN A 70 -5.15 2.10 -7.42
N TYR A 71 -4.46 1.05 -6.98
CA TYR A 71 -3.73 1.08 -5.72
C TYR A 71 -2.67 2.20 -5.66
N ALA A 72 -1.94 2.44 -6.74
CA ALA A 72 -0.99 3.56 -6.84
C ALA A 72 -1.69 4.92 -6.61
N GLY A 73 -2.83 5.15 -7.26
CA GLY A 73 -3.64 6.35 -7.06
C GLY A 73 -4.23 6.47 -5.65
N THR A 74 -4.59 5.34 -5.05
CA THR A 74 -5.07 5.29 -3.65
C THR A 74 -3.97 5.72 -2.67
N LEU A 75 -2.73 5.22 -2.84
CA LEU A 75 -1.59 5.67 -2.04
C LEU A 75 -1.30 7.18 -2.25
N GLY A 76 -1.36 7.65 -3.50
CA GLY A 76 -1.21 9.06 -3.83
C GLY A 76 -2.28 9.94 -3.16
N ALA A 77 -3.55 9.52 -3.20
CA ALA A 77 -4.64 10.26 -2.56
C ALA A 77 -4.47 10.34 -1.03
N ILE A 78 -4.01 9.25 -0.39
CA ILE A 78 -3.72 9.23 1.05
C ILE A 78 -2.57 10.19 1.36
N SER A 79 -1.46 10.11 0.61
CA SER A 79 -0.30 10.99 0.77
C SER A 79 -0.66 12.46 0.62
N ASN A 80 -1.40 12.81 -0.43
CA ASN A 80 -1.85 14.17 -0.69
C ASN A 80 -2.80 14.69 0.40
N SER A 81 -3.68 13.83 0.94
CA SER A 81 -4.57 14.21 2.04
C SER A 81 -3.82 14.50 3.35
N MET A 82 -2.60 13.98 3.50
CA MET A 82 -1.70 14.25 4.62
C MET A 82 -0.74 15.42 4.37
N GLY A 83 -0.81 16.06 3.19
CA GLY A 83 0.07 17.17 2.82
C GLY A 83 1.49 16.73 2.44
N LEU A 84 1.73 15.44 2.18
CA LEU A 84 3.05 14.90 1.82
C LEU A 84 3.36 14.97 0.31
N GLY A 85 2.42 15.44 -0.50
CA GLY A 85 2.59 15.55 -1.95
C GLY A 85 2.44 14.24 -2.72
N ASP A 86 2.87 14.23 -3.98
CA ASP A 86 2.70 13.09 -4.88
C ASP A 86 3.67 11.94 -4.52
N VAL A 87 3.16 10.72 -4.58
CA VAL A 87 3.95 9.51 -4.31
C VAL A 87 4.87 9.21 -5.48
N SER A 88 6.17 9.10 -5.19
CA SER A 88 7.15 8.54 -6.11
C SER A 88 7.44 7.09 -5.75
N PHE A 89 7.35 6.21 -6.74
CA PHE A 89 7.67 4.78 -6.61
C PHE A 89 9.08 4.44 -7.11
N ALA A 90 9.90 5.46 -7.37
CA ALA A 90 11.31 5.32 -7.70
C ALA A 90 12.15 5.09 -6.43
N PRO A 91 13.40 4.59 -6.56
CA PRO A 91 14.34 4.57 -5.46
C PRO A 91 14.49 5.95 -4.82
N ILE A 92 14.52 5.98 -3.49
CA ILE A 92 14.56 7.22 -2.71
C ILE A 92 15.98 7.81 -2.76
N SER A 93 16.09 9.11 -3.08
CA SER A 93 17.32 9.89 -3.04
C SER A 93 17.21 11.02 -2.00
N TYR A 94 17.00 10.65 -0.74
CA TYR A 94 16.83 11.60 0.37
C TYR A 94 18.15 12.22 0.78
N VAL A 95 19.21 11.41 0.91
CA VAL A 95 20.55 11.89 1.28
C VAL A 95 21.37 12.10 0.01
N GLN A 96 21.88 13.33 -0.17
CA GLN A 96 22.70 13.67 -1.32
C GLN A 96 24.08 13.00 -1.24
N GLN A 97 24.52 12.42 -2.35
CA GLN A 97 25.88 11.92 -2.51
C GLN A 97 26.87 13.09 -2.46
N GLY A 98 27.92 12.96 -1.65
CA GLY A 98 28.97 14.00 -1.50
C GLY A 98 28.81 14.90 -0.28
N GLY A 99 27.79 14.70 0.56
CA GLY A 99 27.70 15.33 1.87
C GLY A 99 28.61 14.66 2.93
N ASN A 100 28.50 15.12 4.19
CA ASN A 100 29.27 14.59 5.33
C ASN A 100 29.06 13.10 5.62
N LEU A 101 28.03 12.47 5.02
CA LEU A 101 27.67 11.05 5.21
C LEU A 101 28.34 10.12 4.19
N GLY A 102 28.97 10.65 3.12
CA GLY A 102 29.76 9.88 2.17
C GLY A 102 29.07 8.58 1.70
N GLN A 103 29.74 7.43 1.88
CA GLN A 103 29.25 6.11 1.50
C GLN A 103 27.98 5.65 2.23
N PHE A 104 27.67 6.23 3.40
CA PHE A 104 26.45 5.90 4.14
C PHE A 104 25.17 6.48 3.49
N ALA A 105 25.28 7.50 2.64
CA ALA A 105 24.15 8.10 1.97
C ALA A 105 23.37 7.08 1.15
N ASP A 106 24.06 6.26 0.37
CA ASP A 106 23.44 5.23 -0.50
C ASP A 106 22.78 4.12 0.34
N VAL A 107 23.40 3.72 1.44
CA VAL A 107 22.83 2.72 2.37
C VAL A 107 21.54 3.26 3.01
N ILE A 108 21.52 4.53 3.42
CA ILE A 108 20.34 5.16 4.00
C ILE A 108 19.24 5.24 2.95
N ASN A 109 19.53 5.67 1.73
CA ASN A 109 18.56 5.75 0.65
C ASN A 109 17.98 4.38 0.29
N ALA A 110 18.80 3.33 0.23
CA ALA A 110 18.35 1.95 0.01
C ALA A 110 17.45 1.47 1.16
N ALA A 111 17.81 1.76 2.41
CA ALA A 111 17.00 1.42 3.57
C ALA A 111 15.63 2.13 3.55
N LEU A 112 15.59 3.42 3.21
CA LEU A 112 14.35 4.18 3.07
C LEU A 112 13.48 3.63 1.92
N THR A 113 14.09 3.27 0.79
CA THR A 113 13.40 2.61 -0.33
C THR A 113 12.77 1.29 0.12
N PHE A 114 13.50 0.46 0.85
CA PHE A 114 12.97 -0.77 1.42
C PHE A 114 11.78 -0.51 2.37
N VAL A 115 11.88 0.48 3.24
CA VAL A 115 10.79 0.88 4.14
C VAL A 115 9.55 1.33 3.34
N ALA A 116 9.73 2.09 2.27
CA ALA A 116 8.64 2.49 1.39
C ALA A 116 7.96 1.28 0.71
N MET A 117 8.74 0.30 0.25
CA MET A 117 8.21 -0.96 -0.30
C MET A 117 7.36 -1.70 0.73
N MET A 118 7.84 -1.82 1.98
CA MET A 118 7.08 -2.41 3.08
C MET A 118 5.80 -1.62 3.37
N GLY A 119 5.85 -0.29 3.28
CA GLY A 119 4.68 0.58 3.39
C GLY A 119 3.59 0.23 2.37
N GLY A 120 3.98 -0.02 1.13
CA GLY A 120 3.06 -0.48 0.08
C GLY A 120 2.37 -1.81 0.44
N LEU A 121 3.10 -2.78 0.96
CA LEU A 121 2.52 -4.05 1.42
C LEU A 121 1.55 -3.85 2.60
N PHE A 122 1.90 -3.01 3.58
CA PHE A 122 1.03 -2.72 4.72
C PHE A 122 -0.26 -2.01 4.30
N GLY A 123 -0.19 -1.06 3.40
CA GLY A 123 -1.36 -0.38 2.86
C GLY A 123 -2.30 -1.34 2.14
N LEU A 124 -1.75 -2.22 1.30
CA LEU A 124 -2.53 -3.25 0.60
C LEU A 124 -3.18 -4.22 1.60
N LYS A 125 -2.43 -4.69 2.60
CA LYS A 125 -2.97 -5.52 3.69
C LYS A 125 -4.12 -4.83 4.42
N GLY A 126 -4.04 -3.53 4.64
CA GLY A 126 -5.12 -2.75 5.25
C GLY A 126 -6.42 -2.81 4.45
N ILE A 127 -6.36 -2.69 3.13
CA ILE A 127 -7.54 -2.81 2.27
C ILE A 127 -8.12 -4.24 2.31
N PHE A 128 -7.27 -5.28 2.36
CA PHE A 128 -7.73 -6.66 2.56
C PHE A 128 -8.45 -6.84 3.89
N THR A 129 -7.92 -6.27 4.98
CA THR A 129 -8.55 -6.31 6.31
C THR A 129 -9.91 -5.61 6.29
N LEU A 130 -10.01 -4.46 5.61
CA LEU A 130 -11.27 -3.74 5.47
C LEU A 130 -12.32 -4.55 4.69
N ARG A 131 -11.90 -5.27 3.64
CA ARG A 131 -12.80 -6.17 2.90
C ARG A 131 -13.37 -7.27 3.79
N GLN A 132 -12.57 -7.91 4.63
CA GLN A 132 -13.05 -8.94 5.56
C GLN A 132 -14.18 -8.44 6.46
N LYS A 133 -14.11 -7.17 6.88
CA LYS A 133 -15.17 -6.53 7.64
C LYS A 133 -16.43 -6.30 6.79
N VAL A 134 -16.27 -5.81 5.56
CA VAL A 134 -17.39 -5.51 4.64
C VAL A 134 -18.19 -6.77 4.30
N ILE A 135 -17.52 -7.89 4.05
CA ILE A 135 -18.19 -9.17 3.71
C ILE A 135 -18.63 -9.98 4.93
N GLY A 136 -18.36 -9.48 6.15
CA GLY A 136 -18.79 -10.11 7.40
C GLY A 136 -18.05 -11.41 7.76
N GLU A 137 -16.91 -11.70 7.13
CA GLU A 137 -16.11 -12.90 7.43
C GLU A 137 -15.53 -12.87 8.84
N ASN A 138 -15.25 -11.67 9.35
CA ASN A 138 -14.68 -11.52 10.68
C ASN A 138 -15.44 -10.45 11.48
N LYS A 139 -16.01 -10.85 12.62
CA LYS A 139 -16.84 -10.00 13.48
C LYS A 139 -16.04 -9.32 14.60
N GLY A 140 -14.72 -9.41 14.59
CA GLY A 140 -13.85 -8.75 15.58
C GLY A 140 -14.04 -7.22 15.58
N GLY A 141 -14.21 -6.62 16.74
CA GLY A 141 -14.61 -5.22 16.90
C GLY A 141 -13.65 -4.19 16.27
N ASP A 142 -12.36 -4.51 16.18
CA ASP A 142 -11.31 -3.54 15.83
C ASP A 142 -10.78 -3.62 14.39
N LEU A 143 -11.39 -4.44 13.52
CA LEU A 143 -10.90 -4.60 12.14
C LEU A 143 -10.89 -3.29 11.34
N ALA A 144 -11.84 -2.38 11.58
CA ALA A 144 -11.86 -1.10 10.87
C ALA A 144 -10.72 -0.20 11.33
N ALA A 145 -10.47 -0.11 12.63
CA ALA A 145 -9.36 0.66 13.18
C ALA A 145 -8.01 0.07 12.74
N GLN A 146 -7.88 -1.26 12.77
CA GLN A 146 -6.70 -1.96 12.27
C GLN A 146 -6.48 -1.70 10.78
N ALA A 147 -7.53 -1.82 9.95
CA ALA A 147 -7.44 -1.54 8.52
C ALA A 147 -7.05 -0.08 8.27
N ALA A 148 -7.69 0.87 8.95
CA ALA A 148 -7.36 2.30 8.83
C ALA A 148 -5.91 2.58 9.21
N SER A 149 -5.43 2.04 10.35
CA SER A 149 -4.03 2.23 10.78
C SER A 149 -3.03 1.63 9.79
N GLN A 150 -3.34 0.47 9.19
CA GLN A 150 -2.50 -0.15 8.17
C GLN A 150 -2.47 0.65 6.86
N ILE A 151 -3.61 1.18 6.43
CA ILE A 151 -3.71 2.00 5.21
C ILE A 151 -2.96 3.33 5.41
N ILE A 152 -3.23 4.02 6.50
CA ILE A 152 -2.60 5.31 6.83
C ILE A 152 -1.10 5.11 7.06
N GLY A 153 -0.72 4.14 7.90
CA GLY A 153 0.68 3.83 8.17
C GLY A 153 1.43 3.38 6.91
N GLY A 154 0.77 2.61 6.03
CA GLY A 154 1.32 2.23 4.74
C GLY A 154 1.61 3.45 3.86
N GLY A 155 0.66 4.39 3.76
CA GLY A 155 0.84 5.64 3.01
C GLY A 155 1.98 6.51 3.56
N LEU A 156 2.08 6.64 4.89
CA LEU A 156 3.18 7.35 5.55
C LEU A 156 4.54 6.71 5.27
N LEU A 157 4.64 5.38 5.32
CA LEU A 157 5.89 4.66 5.06
C LEU A 157 6.31 4.76 3.59
N VAL A 158 5.37 4.79 2.65
CA VAL A 158 5.68 5.00 1.23
C VAL A 158 6.31 6.39 1.01
N GLN A 159 5.90 7.39 1.79
CA GLN A 159 6.43 8.76 1.75
C GLN A 159 7.41 9.08 2.88
N ILE A 160 8.12 8.07 3.37
CA ILE A 160 9.02 8.24 4.52
C ILE A 160 10.07 9.34 4.31
N SER A 161 10.56 9.52 3.09
CA SER A 161 11.52 10.59 2.77
C SER A 161 10.91 11.99 2.91
N GLN A 162 9.69 12.19 2.44
CA GLN A 162 8.97 13.47 2.56
C GLN A 162 8.62 13.76 4.03
N LEU A 163 8.20 12.73 4.75
CA LEU A 163 7.93 12.83 6.17
C LEU A 163 9.18 13.28 6.95
N LEU A 164 10.34 12.68 6.65
CA LEU A 164 11.61 13.07 7.28
C LEU A 164 12.01 14.50 6.91
N SER A 165 11.81 14.92 5.65
CA SER A 165 12.08 16.30 5.23
C SER A 165 11.22 17.30 5.98
N SER A 166 9.90 17.02 6.10
CA SER A 166 8.97 17.90 6.83
C SER A 166 9.32 18.02 8.31
N PHE A 167 9.79 16.93 8.93
CA PHE A 167 10.31 17.00 10.30
C PHE A 167 11.60 17.80 10.41
N ALA A 168 12.54 17.64 9.47
CA ALA A 168 13.81 18.37 9.48
C ALA A 168 13.60 19.88 9.28
N GLU A 169 12.62 20.30 8.50
CA GLU A 169 12.28 21.70 8.28
C GLU A 169 11.53 22.35 9.46
N SER A 170 10.94 21.53 10.36
CA SER A 170 10.18 22.02 11.51
C SER A 170 11.02 22.26 12.76
N ILE A 171 12.31 21.90 12.76
CA ILE A 171 13.28 22.08 13.85
C ILE A 171 14.20 23.25 13.57
#